data_64d563fb42739f8eb709aed19af7acdb
#
_entry.id   64d563fb42739f8eb709aed19af7acdb
#
_cell.length_a   1.000
_cell.length_b   1.000
_cell.length_c   1.000
_cell.angle_alpha   90.00
_cell.angle_beta   90.00
_cell.angle_gamma   90.00
#
_symmetry.space_group_name_H-M   'P 1'
#
loop_
_entity.id
_entity.type
_entity.pdbx_description
1 polymer ?
#
loop_
_entity_poly.entity_id
_entity_poly.type
_entity_poly.pdbx_seq_one_letter_code
_entity_poly.pdbx_strand_id
1 'polypeptide(L)'
;NALDHKFLRQHVIGDYIVDFVCRDDGLVIEVDGTYHAEREQQMDDEIRTHDLEKMGFRVIRFTNEEVLYDIEAVLEEIENQLK
;
A
#
# COMPACT_ATOMS: atom_id res chain seq x y z
N ASN A 1 -4.41 2.35 17.14
CA ASN A 1 -4.85 3.32 16.16
C ASN A 1 -3.77 3.53 15.10
N ALA A 2 -4.16 3.52 13.84
CA ALA A 2 -3.20 3.70 12.75
C ALA A 2 -2.42 5.01 12.88
N LEU A 3 -3.00 6.02 13.49
CA LEU A 3 -2.35 7.31 13.66
C LEU A 3 -1.19 7.28 14.66
N ASP A 4 -1.10 6.24 15.46
CA ASP A 4 -0.01 6.09 16.42
C ASP A 4 1.25 5.53 15.78
N HIS A 5 1.14 5.04 14.55
CA HIS A 5 2.26 4.49 13.82
C HIS A 5 2.82 5.53 12.87
N LYS A 6 4.11 5.46 12.64
CA LYS A 6 4.78 6.44 11.80
C LYS A 6 4.74 6.01 10.35
N PHE A 7 3.94 6.70 9.55
CA PHE A 7 3.86 6.47 8.12
C PHE A 7 4.65 7.52 7.35
N LEU A 8 5.39 7.07 6.36
CA LEU A 8 6.12 7.95 5.45
C LEU A 8 5.38 7.95 4.11
N ARG A 9 5.27 9.14 3.52
CA ARG A 9 4.57 9.31 2.25
C ARG A 9 5.57 9.29 1.10
N GLN A 10 5.16 8.67 -0.01
CA GLN A 10 5.94 8.64 -1.24
C GLN A 10 7.42 8.33 -0.96
N HIS A 11 7.62 7.22 -0.34
CA HIS A 11 8.94 6.80 0.12
C HIS A 11 9.58 5.81 -0.84
N VAL A 12 10.88 5.93 -1.04
CA VAL A 12 11.61 5.03 -1.93
C VAL A 12 12.00 3.77 -1.18
N ILE A 13 11.65 2.62 -1.76
CA ILE A 13 12.08 1.30 -1.27
C ILE A 13 12.67 0.57 -2.46
N GLY A 14 14.00 0.36 -2.43
CA GLY A 14 14.69 -0.21 -3.57
C GLY A 14 14.53 0.68 -4.80
N ASP A 15 13.99 0.12 -5.86
CA ASP A 15 13.74 0.86 -7.10
C ASP A 15 12.32 1.40 -7.21
N TYR A 16 11.53 1.28 -6.15
CA TYR A 16 10.13 1.64 -6.19
C TYR A 16 9.82 2.82 -5.29
N ILE A 17 8.85 3.62 -5.71
CA ILE A 17 8.30 4.68 -4.86
C ILE A 17 6.91 4.20 -4.42
N VAL A 18 6.73 4.06 -3.11
CA VAL A 18 5.46 3.60 -2.56
C VAL A 18 4.68 4.79 -2.01
N ASP A 19 3.35 4.66 -2.00
CA ASP A 19 2.50 5.76 -1.54
C ASP A 19 2.65 6.01 -0.06
N PHE A 20 2.61 4.94 0.74
CA PHE A 20 2.80 5.03 2.19
C PHE A 20 3.54 3.81 2.68
N VAL A 21 4.39 4.00 3.68
CA VAL A 21 5.06 2.87 4.32
C VAL A 21 5.20 3.13 5.81
N CYS A 22 4.94 2.10 6.59
CA CYS A 22 5.28 2.07 8.01
C CYS A 22 6.44 1.09 8.15
N ARG A 23 7.64 1.61 8.26
CA ARG A 23 8.83 0.77 8.24
C ARG A 23 8.94 -0.13 9.47
N ASP A 24 8.49 0.37 10.59
CA ASP A 24 8.55 -0.40 11.84
C ASP A 24 7.71 -1.67 11.77
N ASP A 25 6.60 -1.60 11.05
CA ASP A 25 5.71 -2.75 10.89
C ASP A 25 5.91 -3.50 9.58
N GLY A 26 6.73 -2.94 8.69
CA GLY A 26 6.96 -3.54 7.39
C GLY A 26 5.69 -3.53 6.52
N LEU A 27 4.90 -2.46 6.61
CA LEU A 27 3.64 -2.36 5.89
C LEU A 27 3.70 -1.27 4.84
N VAL A 28 3.39 -1.65 3.60
CA VAL A 28 3.29 -0.73 2.47
C VAL A 28 1.83 -0.62 2.08
N ILE A 29 1.37 0.61 1.88
CA ILE A 29 0.00 0.90 1.44
C ILE A 29 0.07 1.58 0.09
N GLU A 30 -0.65 1.04 -0.87
CA GLU A 30 -0.73 1.59 -2.21
C GLU A 30 -2.17 1.95 -2.53
N VAL A 31 -2.37 3.12 -3.13
CA VAL A 31 -3.68 3.55 -3.56
C VAL A 31 -3.68 3.56 -5.08
N ASP A 32 -4.49 2.71 -5.66
CA ASP A 32 -4.54 2.55 -7.10
C ASP A 32 -5.63 3.39 -7.72
N GLY A 33 -5.39 3.85 -8.95
CA GLY A 33 -6.40 4.53 -9.72
C GLY A 33 -7.55 3.59 -10.06
N THR A 34 -8.66 4.19 -10.44
CA THR A 34 -9.87 3.42 -10.66
C THR A 34 -9.95 2.77 -12.01
N TYR A 35 -9.04 3.11 -12.92
CA TYR A 35 -9.14 2.45 -14.15
C TYR A 35 -7.87 2.08 -14.72
N HIS A 36 -7.79 1.33 -14.96
CA HIS A 36 -6.96 0.77 -15.42
C HIS A 36 -6.66 -0.24 -15.62
N ALA A 37 -6.63 -0.64 -15.69
CA ALA A 37 -6.24 -1.81 -15.71
C ALA A 37 -5.78 -2.46 -16.92
N GLU A 38 -4.87 -1.96 -17.51
CA GLU A 38 -4.25 -2.62 -18.63
C GLU A 38 -3.42 -3.78 -18.10
N ARG A 39 -3.33 -4.85 -18.87
CA ARG A 39 -2.61 -6.05 -18.46
C ARG A 39 -1.17 -5.78 -18.07
N GLU A 40 -0.51 -4.91 -18.82
CA GLU A 40 0.87 -4.57 -18.55
C GLU A 40 1.03 -3.95 -17.18
N GLN A 41 0.11 -3.08 -16.83
CA GLN A 41 0.14 -2.42 -15.53
C GLN A 41 -0.11 -3.42 -14.42
N GLN A 42 -1.01 -4.36 -14.62
CA GLN A 42 -1.27 -5.39 -13.63
C GLN A 42 -0.06 -6.28 -13.39
N MET A 43 0.62 -6.66 -14.46
CA MET A 43 1.84 -7.46 -14.35
C MET A 43 2.94 -6.71 -13.63
N ASP A 44 3.11 -5.43 -13.94
CA ASP A 44 4.11 -4.62 -13.28
C ASP A 44 3.81 -4.49 -11.79
N ASP A 45 2.53 -4.35 -11.46
CA ASP A 45 2.11 -4.27 -10.05
C ASP A 45 2.37 -5.57 -9.30
N GLU A 46 2.17 -6.71 -9.94
CA GLU A 46 2.43 -8.00 -9.33
C GLU A 46 3.93 -8.19 -9.07
N ILE A 47 4.76 -7.84 -10.04
CA ILE A 47 6.22 -7.93 -9.89
C ILE A 47 6.68 -7.02 -8.77
N ARG A 48 6.16 -5.81 -8.74
CA ARG A 48 6.48 -4.83 -7.72
C ARG A 48 6.10 -5.33 -6.33
N THR A 49 4.90 -5.86 -6.20
CA THR A 49 4.44 -6.41 -4.94
C THR A 49 5.33 -7.56 -4.48
N HIS A 50 5.66 -8.45 -5.40
CA HIS A 50 6.52 -9.58 -5.09
C HIS A 50 7.90 -9.13 -4.62
N ASP A 51 8.47 -8.13 -5.28
CA ASP A 51 9.77 -7.59 -4.89
C ASP A 51 9.72 -6.96 -3.50
N LEU A 52 8.66 -6.21 -3.22
CA LEU A 52 8.51 -5.60 -1.90
C LEU A 52 8.34 -6.66 -0.81
N GLU A 53 7.62 -7.73 -1.11
CA GLU A 53 7.46 -8.83 -0.17
C GLU A 53 8.77 -9.53 0.11
N LYS A 54 9.62 -9.68 -0.90
CA LYS A 54 10.95 -10.25 -0.72
C LYS A 54 11.81 -9.40 0.19
N MET A 55 11.59 -8.11 0.22
CA MET A 55 12.32 -7.19 1.09
C MET A 55 11.78 -7.17 2.52
N GLY A 56 10.74 -7.96 2.79
CA GLY A 56 10.18 -8.07 4.12
C GLY A 56 8.96 -7.20 4.38
N PHE A 57 8.40 -6.59 3.33
CA PHE A 57 7.22 -5.75 3.47
C PHE A 57 5.96 -6.53 3.11
N ARG A 58 4.86 -6.19 3.78
CA ARG A 58 3.53 -6.60 3.35
C ARG A 58 2.92 -5.45 2.59
N VAL A 59 2.23 -5.75 1.51
CA VAL A 59 1.63 -4.73 0.67
C VAL A 59 0.13 -4.88 0.70
N ILE A 60 -0.58 -3.81 1.03
CA ILE A 60 -2.03 -3.78 0.91
C ILE A 60 -2.40 -2.67 -0.06
N ARG A 61 -3.47 -2.91 -0.80
CA ARG A 61 -3.90 -1.98 -1.84
C ARG A 61 -5.34 -1.59 -1.65
N PHE A 62 -5.60 -0.33 -1.92
CA PHE A 62 -6.96 0.21 -1.91
C PHE A 62 -7.18 0.95 -3.21
N THR A 63 -8.42 1.02 -3.65
CA THR A 63 -8.77 1.85 -4.80
C THR A 63 -9.02 3.27 -4.34
N ASN A 64 -8.94 4.21 -5.28
CA ASN A 64 -9.30 5.60 -4.99
C ASN A 64 -10.74 5.69 -4.46
N GLU A 65 -11.62 4.87 -5.01
CA GLU A 65 -13.01 4.87 -4.58
C GLU A 65 -13.15 4.45 -3.13
N GLU A 66 -12.42 3.42 -2.72
CA GLU A 66 -12.43 3.00 -1.33
C GLU A 66 -11.97 4.11 -0.40
N VAL A 67 -10.90 4.80 -0.78
CA VAL A 67 -10.36 5.88 0.04
C VAL A 67 -11.34 7.05 0.11
N LEU A 68 -12.01 7.38 -0.99
CA LEU A 68 -12.91 8.51 -1.05
C LEU A 68 -14.26 8.25 -0.39
N TYR A 69 -14.78 7.03 -0.54
CA TYR A 69 -16.14 6.75 -0.12
C TYR A 69 -16.27 5.76 1.03
N ASP A 70 -15.19 5.12 1.41
CA ASP A 70 -15.23 4.11 2.45
C ASP A 70 -13.98 4.17 3.33
N ILE A 71 -13.60 5.39 3.65
CA ILE A 71 -12.34 5.63 4.37
C ILE A 71 -12.31 4.92 5.73
N GLU A 72 -13.44 4.76 6.38
CA GLU A 72 -13.47 4.10 7.68
C GLU A 72 -13.06 2.63 7.56
N ALA A 73 -13.54 1.95 6.52
CA ALA A 73 -13.16 0.57 6.28
C ALA A 73 -11.69 0.46 5.92
N VAL A 74 -11.17 1.43 5.16
CA VAL A 74 -9.76 1.48 4.82
C VAL A 74 -8.90 1.60 6.08
N LEU A 75 -9.26 2.53 6.96
CA LEU A 75 -8.52 2.74 8.19
C LEU A 75 -8.58 1.53 9.11
N GLU A 76 -9.73 0.89 9.18
CA GLU A 76 -9.89 -0.32 9.97
C GLU A 76 -8.99 -1.44 9.46
N GLU A 77 -8.92 -1.62 8.14
CA GLU A 77 -8.05 -2.63 7.56
C GLU A 77 -6.58 -2.33 7.86
N ILE A 78 -6.19 -1.07 7.74
CA ILE A 78 -4.82 -0.67 8.07
C ILE A 78 -4.50 -0.99 9.53
N GLU A 79 -5.41 -0.66 10.44
CA GLU A 79 -5.19 -0.98 11.85
C GLU A 79 -5.07 -2.48 12.10
N ASN A 80 -5.85 -3.28 11.38
CA ASN A 80 -5.78 -4.73 11.51
C ASN A 80 -4.42 -5.26 11.08
N GLN A 81 -3.79 -4.62 10.13
CA GLN A 81 -2.47 -5.02 9.65
C GLN A 81 -1.33 -4.56 10.55
N LEU A 82 -1.57 -3.60 11.40
CA LEU A 82 -0.53 -3.00 12.24
C LEU A 82 -0.37 -3.67 13.59
N LYS A 83 -0.74 -4.85 13.75
CA LYS A 83 -0.67 -5.52 15.04
C LYS A 83 0.75 -5.81 15.49
#